data_6363b1b8dd4ff24b2ed490315cbab11b
#
_entry.id   6363b1b8dd4ff24b2ed490315cbab11b
#
_cell.length_a   1.000
_cell.length_b   1.000
_cell.length_c   1.000
_cell.angle_alpha   90.00
_cell.angle_beta   90.00
_cell.angle_gamma   90.00
#
_symmetry.space_group_name_H-M   'P 1'
#
loop_
_entity.id
_entity.type
_entity.pdbx_description
1 polymer ?
#
loop_
_entity_poly.entity_id
_entity_poly.type
_entity_poly.pdbx_seq_one_letter_code
_entity_poly.pdbx_strand_id
1 'polypeptide(L)'
;MVLYPVSLIMKGWHLLFHHVVGLDTSLAWILSIFGLIVTVRSIIVPLSWIQYRSSRQQVNLRPVLKEIDDRYKHREDAEAGQAREDERRAAYKDNKVNMYAGCFPALVQMPFFIGLYQVLIKMARPQDGLDSATHMPIGFLNSNDVETFLNTRIFGVPMPAYVVMSPEQMEHLGTSRDAVFHFVLPMVIAAAIFTTINMLFSLYRNTLTMDYESPSGIGIFRFAVVLSLIAPLFPLIFGLTGPAPAAIVMYWFANNFWTMAQQLLIARRIDRLMPLSDGFVAMREKAKADYKKRRRAKRHVKWTRRRNRLSILGAAATLRFHRIGELRSHNQQVVEEWKRAKQERKQERKEQAKRFRAASKAASEAKRKKKEEEKAAKQSESEESGS
;
A
#
# COMPACT_ATOMS: atom_id res chain seq x y z
N MET A 1 -22.79 -6.38 9.68
CA MET A 1 -22.81 -4.90 9.74
C MET A 1 -22.36 -4.23 8.42
N VAL A 2 -21.25 -4.62 7.82
CA VAL A 2 -20.71 -3.95 6.61
C VAL A 2 -21.57 -4.14 5.34
N LEU A 3 -22.35 -5.22 5.30
CA LEU A 3 -23.24 -5.57 4.19
C LEU A 3 -24.38 -4.56 4.02
N TYR A 4 -24.92 -4.01 5.11
CA TYR A 4 -26.07 -3.09 5.06
C TYR A 4 -25.79 -1.79 4.32
N PRO A 5 -24.72 -1.03 4.59
CA PRO A 5 -24.44 0.19 3.84
C PRO A 5 -24.24 -0.06 2.34
N VAL A 6 -23.60 -1.17 1.97
CA VAL A 6 -23.32 -1.51 0.57
C VAL A 6 -24.61 -1.88 -0.15
N SER A 7 -25.46 -2.73 0.45
CA SER A 7 -26.75 -3.12 -0.13
C SER A 7 -27.69 -1.92 -0.25
N LEU A 8 -27.68 -0.97 0.71
CA LEU A 8 -28.45 0.26 0.65
C LEU A 8 -28.05 1.14 -0.54
N ILE A 9 -26.74 1.36 -0.71
CA ILE A 9 -26.23 2.18 -1.82
C ILE A 9 -26.59 1.53 -3.16
N MET A 10 -26.40 0.22 -3.27
CA MET A 10 -26.66 -0.53 -4.48
C MET A 10 -28.16 -0.49 -4.84
N LYS A 11 -29.03 -0.71 -3.85
CA LYS A 11 -30.50 -0.59 -4.02
C LYS A 11 -30.91 0.84 -4.39
N GLY A 12 -30.35 1.85 -3.73
CA GLY A 12 -30.63 3.25 -4.02
C GLY A 12 -30.30 3.62 -5.47
N TRP A 13 -29.16 3.19 -6.00
CA TRP A 13 -28.82 3.39 -7.40
C TRP A 13 -29.71 2.60 -8.35
N HIS A 14 -30.08 1.36 -8.00
CA HIS A 14 -31.00 0.57 -8.81
C HIS A 14 -32.37 1.24 -8.92
N LEU A 15 -32.95 1.69 -7.80
CA LEU A 15 -34.22 2.42 -7.79
C LEU A 15 -34.15 3.73 -8.57
N LEU A 16 -33.06 4.48 -8.44
CA LEU A 16 -32.82 5.71 -9.19
C LEU A 16 -32.84 5.44 -10.71
N PHE A 17 -32.07 4.46 -11.16
CA PHE A 17 -31.94 4.16 -12.59
C PHE A 17 -33.24 3.54 -13.16
N HIS A 18 -33.87 2.65 -12.40
CA HIS A 18 -35.08 1.97 -12.87
C HIS A 18 -36.31 2.84 -12.82
N HIS A 19 -36.62 3.49 -11.68
CA HIS A 19 -37.88 4.22 -11.49
C HIS A 19 -37.77 5.70 -11.87
N VAL A 20 -36.65 6.38 -11.68
CA VAL A 20 -36.54 7.82 -11.96
C VAL A 20 -36.04 8.06 -13.38
N VAL A 21 -35.02 7.30 -13.81
CA VAL A 21 -34.46 7.42 -15.18
C VAL A 21 -35.24 6.60 -16.20
N GLY A 22 -36.01 5.58 -15.74
CA GLY A 22 -36.82 4.72 -16.62
C GLY A 22 -36.02 3.66 -17.39
N LEU A 23 -34.85 3.25 -16.87
CA LEU A 23 -34.04 2.24 -17.54
C LEU A 23 -34.59 0.83 -17.32
N ASP A 24 -34.34 -0.05 -18.28
CA ASP A 24 -34.56 -1.48 -18.11
C ASP A 24 -33.89 -2.04 -16.85
N THR A 25 -34.54 -3.01 -16.20
CA THR A 25 -34.08 -3.61 -14.94
C THR A 25 -32.66 -4.14 -15.01
N SER A 26 -32.28 -4.81 -16.11
CA SER A 26 -30.92 -5.34 -16.30
C SER A 26 -29.89 -4.23 -16.39
N LEU A 27 -30.16 -3.20 -17.18
CA LEU A 27 -29.27 -2.04 -17.30
C LEU A 27 -29.19 -1.27 -15.97
N ALA A 28 -30.30 -1.14 -15.24
CA ALA A 28 -30.33 -0.53 -13.93
C ALA A 28 -29.44 -1.27 -12.91
N TRP A 29 -29.42 -2.61 -12.90
CA TRP A 29 -28.51 -3.40 -12.05
C TRP A 29 -27.05 -3.23 -12.45
N ILE A 30 -26.74 -3.28 -13.74
CA ILE A 30 -25.38 -3.06 -14.24
C ILE A 30 -24.87 -1.68 -13.78
N LEU A 31 -25.66 -0.63 -14.03
CA LEU A 31 -25.30 0.73 -13.65
C LEU A 31 -25.26 0.94 -12.14
N SER A 32 -26.04 0.19 -11.34
CA SER A 32 -26.00 0.27 -9.88
C SER A 32 -24.65 -0.18 -9.31
N ILE A 33 -23.95 -1.15 -9.95
CA ILE A 33 -22.59 -1.53 -9.59
C ILE A 33 -21.62 -0.37 -9.86
N PHE A 34 -21.75 0.31 -11.00
CA PHE A 34 -20.95 1.52 -11.28
C PHE A 34 -21.29 2.67 -10.32
N GLY A 35 -22.57 2.87 -10.02
CA GLY A 35 -23.04 3.86 -9.05
C GLY A 35 -22.46 3.60 -7.65
N LEU A 36 -22.40 2.35 -7.23
CA LEU A 36 -21.73 1.94 -6.00
C LEU A 36 -20.23 2.30 -6.02
N ILE A 37 -19.52 2.02 -7.13
CA ILE A 37 -18.12 2.42 -7.29
C ILE A 37 -17.98 3.93 -7.14
N VAL A 38 -18.79 4.71 -7.86
CA VAL A 38 -18.76 6.18 -7.82
C VAL A 38 -18.97 6.68 -6.39
N THR A 39 -19.97 6.16 -5.69
CA THR A 39 -20.28 6.58 -4.31
C THR A 39 -19.14 6.30 -3.36
N VAL A 40 -18.65 5.06 -3.31
CA VAL A 40 -17.55 4.66 -2.41
C VAL A 40 -16.28 5.43 -2.76
N ARG A 41 -15.98 5.59 -4.03
CA ARG A 41 -14.80 6.32 -4.48
C ARG A 41 -14.89 7.82 -4.21
N SER A 42 -16.05 8.42 -4.33
CA SER A 42 -16.25 9.82 -3.98
C SER A 42 -16.00 10.09 -2.50
N ILE A 43 -16.37 9.16 -1.62
CA ILE A 43 -16.02 9.23 -0.18
C ILE A 43 -14.51 9.10 0.04
N ILE A 44 -13.83 8.27 -0.74
CA ILE A 44 -12.40 8.00 -0.59
C ILE A 44 -11.51 9.08 -1.24
N VAL A 45 -11.98 9.79 -2.27
CA VAL A 45 -11.21 10.85 -2.96
C VAL A 45 -10.66 11.90 -2.00
N PRO A 46 -11.44 12.55 -1.11
CA PRO A 46 -10.91 13.53 -0.16
C PRO A 46 -9.89 12.93 0.81
N LEU A 47 -10.07 11.69 1.25
CA LEU A 47 -9.12 10.98 2.11
C LEU A 47 -7.82 10.71 1.38
N SER A 48 -7.89 10.29 0.13
CA SER A 48 -6.73 10.10 -0.75
C SER A 48 -5.98 11.42 -0.98
N TRP A 49 -6.71 12.51 -1.19
CA TRP A 49 -6.12 13.85 -1.30
C TRP A 49 -5.32 14.22 -0.06
N ILE A 50 -5.90 14.06 1.14
CA ILE A 50 -5.24 14.33 2.43
C ILE A 50 -3.99 13.44 2.57
N GLN A 51 -4.08 12.16 2.21
CA GLN A 51 -2.95 11.22 2.23
C GLN A 51 -1.79 11.68 1.33
N TYR A 52 -2.07 12.00 0.06
CA TYR A 52 -1.05 12.44 -0.90
C TYR A 52 -0.42 13.77 -0.47
N ARG A 53 -1.24 14.70 0.01
CA ARG A 53 -0.78 16.00 0.54
C ARG A 53 0.13 15.81 1.74
N SER A 54 -0.31 15.06 2.75
CA SER A 54 0.47 14.79 3.96
C SER A 54 1.77 14.05 3.65
N SER A 55 1.73 13.06 2.75
CA SER A 55 2.94 12.37 2.28
C SER A 55 3.94 13.34 1.64
N ARG A 56 3.47 14.30 0.82
CA ARG A 56 4.32 15.31 0.21
C ARG A 56 4.92 16.27 1.25
N GLN A 57 4.12 16.72 2.23
CA GLN A 57 4.59 17.56 3.33
C GLN A 57 5.68 16.83 4.14
N GLN A 58 5.46 15.56 4.50
CA GLN A 58 6.46 14.74 5.21
C GLN A 58 7.77 14.62 4.42
N VAL A 59 7.69 14.43 3.12
CA VAL A 59 8.89 14.32 2.26
C VAL A 59 9.66 15.63 2.22
N ASN A 60 8.98 16.77 2.04
CA ASN A 60 9.60 18.09 2.00
C ASN A 60 10.17 18.51 3.36
N LEU A 61 9.64 17.96 4.46
CA LEU A 61 10.13 18.23 5.82
C LEU A 61 11.41 17.46 6.17
N ARG A 62 11.76 16.39 5.44
CA ARG A 62 12.93 15.53 5.77
C ARG A 62 14.26 16.30 5.92
N PRO A 63 14.61 17.30 5.07
CA PRO A 63 15.85 18.06 5.23
C PRO A 63 15.90 18.79 6.57
N VAL A 64 14.80 19.45 6.96
CA VAL A 64 14.68 20.18 8.24
C VAL A 64 14.82 19.21 9.42
N LEU A 65 14.14 18.08 9.38
CA LEU A 65 14.26 17.06 10.42
C LEU A 65 15.68 16.49 10.53
N LYS A 66 16.39 16.36 9.40
CA LYS A 66 17.78 15.91 9.39
C LYS A 66 18.71 16.96 9.99
N GLU A 67 18.47 18.22 9.69
CA GLU A 67 19.23 19.33 10.29
C GLU A 67 19.04 19.41 11.81
N ILE A 68 17.81 19.26 12.30
CA ILE A 68 17.51 19.13 13.73
C ILE A 68 18.28 17.93 14.32
N ASP A 69 18.19 16.76 13.71
CA ASP A 69 18.88 15.56 14.18
C ASP A 69 20.42 15.75 14.19
N ASP A 70 20.98 16.43 13.20
CA ASP A 70 22.43 16.68 13.11
C ASP A 70 22.90 17.68 14.18
N ARG A 71 22.11 18.67 14.60
CA ARG A 71 22.42 19.59 15.71
C ARG A 71 22.57 18.86 17.05
N TYR A 72 21.74 17.87 17.32
CA TYR A 72 21.71 17.11 18.57
C TYR A 72 22.48 15.78 18.51
N LYS A 73 23.19 15.50 17.42
CA LYS A 73 23.81 14.19 17.14
C LYS A 73 24.81 13.74 18.20
N HIS A 74 25.51 14.67 18.86
CA HIS A 74 26.57 14.39 19.81
C HIS A 74 26.19 14.60 21.27
N ARG A 75 24.94 14.97 21.55
CA ARG A 75 24.41 15.23 22.90
C ARG A 75 23.55 14.06 23.38
N GLU A 76 23.74 13.66 24.65
CA GLU A 76 23.01 12.54 25.28
C GLU A 76 22.22 12.99 26.51
N ASP A 77 22.30 14.30 26.87
CA ASP A 77 21.62 14.90 28.01
C ASP A 77 20.11 15.02 27.80
N ALA A 78 19.38 15.06 28.92
CA ALA A 78 17.90 15.14 28.91
C ALA A 78 17.39 16.42 28.24
N GLU A 79 18.10 17.54 28.43
CA GLU A 79 17.76 18.82 27.85
C GLU A 79 17.82 18.79 26.32
N ALA A 80 18.94 18.26 25.76
CA ALA A 80 19.07 18.08 24.32
C ALA A 80 18.03 17.11 23.75
N GLY A 81 17.70 16.04 24.47
CA GLY A 81 16.64 15.11 24.09
C GLY A 81 15.28 15.80 24.01
N GLN A 82 14.96 16.65 25.00
CA GLN A 82 13.71 17.40 25.03
C GLN A 82 13.67 18.48 23.95
N ALA A 83 14.73 19.30 23.83
CA ALA A 83 14.81 20.34 22.82
C ALA A 83 14.68 19.79 21.40
N ARG A 84 15.36 18.66 21.10
CA ARG A 84 15.24 17.97 19.83
C ARG A 84 13.80 17.49 19.54
N GLU A 85 13.12 16.89 20.53
CA GLU A 85 11.73 16.45 20.36
C GLU A 85 10.77 17.63 20.17
N ASP A 86 10.97 18.70 20.92
CA ASP A 86 10.12 19.88 20.84
C ASP A 86 10.32 20.63 19.50
N GLU A 87 11.57 20.78 19.02
CA GLU A 87 11.84 21.31 17.67
C GLU A 87 11.24 20.44 16.57
N ARG A 88 11.34 19.12 16.67
CA ARG A 88 10.72 18.21 15.70
C ARG A 88 9.20 18.30 15.72
N ARG A 89 8.58 18.39 16.90
CA ARG A 89 7.13 18.60 17.03
C ARG A 89 6.69 19.93 16.44
N ALA A 90 7.43 21.01 16.73
CA ALA A 90 7.19 22.32 16.13
C ALA A 90 7.27 22.22 14.58
N ALA A 91 8.33 21.63 14.05
CA ALA A 91 8.49 21.43 12.61
C ALA A 91 7.32 20.65 11.96
N TYR A 92 6.81 19.59 12.60
CA TYR A 92 5.62 18.88 12.12
C TYR A 92 4.36 19.74 12.18
N LYS A 93 4.17 20.51 13.27
CA LYS A 93 3.02 21.39 13.47
C LYS A 93 3.01 22.54 12.47
N ASP A 94 4.12 23.25 12.31
CA ASP A 94 4.27 24.41 11.43
C ASP A 94 4.05 24.01 9.96
N ASN A 95 4.48 22.83 9.57
CA ASN A 95 4.26 22.28 8.23
C ASN A 95 2.93 21.54 8.08
N LYS A 96 2.05 21.56 9.10
CA LYS A 96 0.71 20.93 9.10
C LYS A 96 0.75 19.45 8.65
N VAL A 97 1.76 18.70 9.07
CA VAL A 97 1.95 17.31 8.70
C VAL A 97 1.09 16.40 9.56
N ASN A 98 0.22 15.63 8.92
CA ASN A 98 -0.57 14.59 9.60
C ASN A 98 0.09 13.22 9.40
N MET A 99 0.70 12.66 10.45
CA MET A 99 1.38 11.37 10.39
C MET A 99 0.42 10.18 10.19
N TYR A 100 -0.84 10.32 10.59
CA TYR A 100 -1.85 9.24 10.49
C TYR A 100 -2.56 9.20 9.13
N ALA A 101 -2.42 10.22 8.30
CA ALA A 101 -3.09 10.30 7.00
C ALA A 101 -2.71 9.17 6.03
N GLY A 102 -1.55 8.52 6.25
CA GLY A 102 -1.02 7.50 5.35
C GLY A 102 -1.84 6.21 5.26
N CYS A 103 -2.43 5.75 6.36
CA CYS A 103 -3.17 4.48 6.44
C CYS A 103 -4.70 4.67 6.40
N PHE A 104 -5.20 5.89 6.56
CA PHE A 104 -6.63 6.15 6.72
C PHE A 104 -7.50 5.71 5.54
N PRO A 105 -7.12 5.96 4.25
CA PRO A 105 -7.91 5.48 3.12
C PRO A 105 -8.05 3.96 3.06
N ALA A 106 -7.00 3.22 3.43
CA ALA A 106 -7.04 1.76 3.46
C ALA A 106 -8.00 1.22 4.53
N LEU A 107 -8.01 1.86 5.72
CA LEU A 107 -8.93 1.49 6.80
C LEU A 107 -10.39 1.70 6.41
N VAL A 108 -10.70 2.75 5.66
CA VAL A 108 -12.06 3.02 5.15
C VAL A 108 -12.39 2.08 3.99
N GLN A 109 -11.45 1.82 3.07
CA GLN A 109 -11.67 0.99 1.88
C GLN A 109 -11.98 -0.48 2.23
N MET A 110 -11.30 -1.06 3.25
CA MET A 110 -11.42 -2.49 3.57
C MET A 110 -12.84 -2.93 3.95
N PRO A 111 -13.58 -2.24 4.85
CA PRO A 111 -14.96 -2.59 5.13
C PRO A 111 -15.86 -2.55 3.88
N PHE A 112 -15.74 -1.51 3.05
CA PHE A 112 -16.53 -1.41 1.82
C PHE A 112 -16.22 -2.54 0.84
N PHE A 113 -14.94 -2.92 0.70
CA PHE A 113 -14.56 -4.04 -0.16
C PHE A 113 -15.14 -5.36 0.33
N ILE A 114 -15.04 -5.64 1.62
CA ILE A 114 -15.61 -6.86 2.23
C ILE A 114 -17.14 -6.87 2.06
N GLY A 115 -17.82 -5.75 2.34
CA GLY A 115 -19.26 -5.65 2.19
C GLY A 115 -19.73 -5.85 0.76
N LEU A 116 -19.06 -5.22 -0.20
CA LEU A 116 -19.32 -5.40 -1.63
C LEU A 116 -19.16 -6.86 -2.06
N TYR A 117 -18.03 -7.46 -1.71
CA TYR A 117 -17.76 -8.86 -2.03
C TYR A 117 -18.85 -9.77 -1.47
N GLN A 118 -19.25 -9.55 -0.21
CA GLN A 118 -20.32 -10.33 0.43
C GLN A 118 -21.67 -10.13 -0.25
N VAL A 119 -22.05 -8.89 -0.63
CA VAL A 119 -23.31 -8.61 -1.32
C VAL A 119 -23.32 -9.32 -2.67
N LEU A 120 -22.30 -9.10 -3.50
CA LEU A 120 -22.25 -9.67 -4.86
C LEU A 120 -22.16 -11.21 -4.86
N ILE A 121 -21.41 -11.80 -3.93
CA ILE A 121 -21.34 -13.26 -3.80
C ILE A 121 -22.67 -13.84 -3.35
N LYS A 122 -23.33 -13.24 -2.36
CA LYS A 122 -24.63 -13.72 -1.89
C LYS A 122 -25.73 -13.55 -2.95
N MET A 123 -25.69 -12.46 -3.72
CA MET A 123 -26.61 -12.27 -4.85
C MET A 123 -26.36 -13.26 -5.99
N ALA A 124 -25.09 -13.56 -6.29
CA ALA A 124 -24.73 -14.51 -7.35
C ALA A 124 -24.87 -15.99 -6.94
N ARG A 125 -24.85 -16.24 -5.63
CA ARG A 125 -24.94 -17.58 -5.02
C ARG A 125 -25.86 -17.52 -3.80
N PRO A 126 -27.20 -17.43 -4.04
CA PRO A 126 -28.15 -17.43 -2.95
C PRO A 126 -28.08 -18.74 -2.17
N GLN A 127 -28.25 -18.68 -0.84
CA GLN A 127 -28.14 -19.85 0.03
C GLN A 127 -29.24 -20.87 -0.21
N ASP A 128 -30.35 -20.42 -0.67
CA ASP A 128 -31.57 -21.16 -1.06
C ASP A 128 -31.46 -21.80 -2.46
N GLY A 129 -30.32 -21.64 -3.14
CA GLY A 129 -30.11 -22.15 -4.50
C GLY A 129 -30.56 -21.20 -5.60
N LEU A 130 -30.09 -21.46 -6.83
CA LEU A 130 -30.48 -20.66 -8.00
C LEU A 130 -31.93 -20.94 -8.45
N ASP A 131 -32.45 -22.12 -8.09
CA ASP A 131 -33.76 -22.64 -8.51
C ASP A 131 -34.89 -22.29 -7.52
N SER A 132 -34.58 -21.56 -6.45
CA SER A 132 -35.57 -21.22 -5.44
C SER A 132 -36.63 -20.26 -5.97
N ALA A 133 -37.91 -20.54 -5.68
CA ALA A 133 -39.00 -19.64 -6.03
C ALA A 133 -38.99 -18.30 -5.25
N THR A 134 -38.25 -18.28 -4.13
CA THR A 134 -38.09 -17.07 -3.31
C THR A 134 -36.69 -17.03 -2.74
N HIS A 135 -36.01 -15.91 -2.84
CA HIS A 135 -34.66 -15.72 -2.33
C HIS A 135 -34.62 -15.00 -1.00
N MET A 136 -33.66 -15.36 -0.16
CA MET A 136 -33.42 -14.68 1.13
C MET A 136 -32.98 -13.24 0.92
N PRO A 137 -33.54 -12.27 1.68
CA PRO A 137 -33.11 -10.88 1.62
C PRO A 137 -31.62 -10.71 1.99
N ILE A 138 -30.94 -9.78 1.30
CA ILE A 138 -29.51 -9.50 1.52
C ILE A 138 -29.35 -8.05 1.97
N GLY A 139 -29.34 -7.82 3.29
CA GLY A 139 -29.34 -6.48 3.86
C GLY A 139 -30.62 -5.72 3.51
N PHE A 140 -30.53 -4.64 2.72
CA PHE A 140 -31.67 -3.87 2.24
C PHE A 140 -32.23 -4.37 0.90
N LEU A 141 -31.61 -5.38 0.27
CA LEU A 141 -32.13 -6.00 -0.94
C LEU A 141 -33.16 -7.07 -0.57
N ASN A 142 -34.36 -6.95 -1.13
CA ASN A 142 -35.43 -7.92 -0.90
C ASN A 142 -35.33 -9.12 -1.87
N SER A 143 -36.23 -10.10 -1.75
CA SER A 143 -36.23 -11.30 -2.58
C SER A 143 -36.35 -10.97 -4.09
N ASN A 144 -37.20 -10.04 -4.46
CA ASN A 144 -37.37 -9.60 -5.85
C ASN A 144 -36.12 -8.89 -6.40
N ASP A 145 -35.37 -8.15 -5.55
CA ASP A 145 -34.10 -7.51 -5.94
C ASP A 145 -33.05 -8.59 -6.28
N VAL A 146 -33.00 -9.66 -5.51
CA VAL A 146 -32.07 -10.79 -5.75
C VAL A 146 -32.46 -11.53 -7.03
N GLU A 147 -33.74 -11.85 -7.22
CA GLU A 147 -34.27 -12.54 -8.40
C GLU A 147 -34.00 -11.73 -9.69
N THR A 148 -34.31 -10.44 -9.68
CA THR A 148 -34.08 -9.56 -10.83
C THR A 148 -32.59 -9.42 -11.17
N PHE A 149 -31.71 -9.42 -10.15
CA PHE A 149 -30.28 -9.44 -10.38
C PHE A 149 -29.81 -10.77 -11.01
N LEU A 150 -30.30 -11.92 -10.52
CA LEU A 150 -29.96 -13.23 -11.08
C LEU A 150 -30.32 -13.33 -12.58
N ASN A 151 -31.44 -12.71 -12.97
CA ASN A 151 -31.91 -12.65 -14.35
C ASN A 151 -31.20 -11.58 -15.19
N THR A 152 -30.38 -10.73 -14.56
CA THR A 152 -29.64 -9.67 -15.26
C THR A 152 -28.54 -10.23 -16.13
N ARG A 153 -28.50 -9.79 -17.39
CA ARG A 153 -27.49 -10.17 -18.38
C ARG A 153 -26.70 -8.98 -18.90
N ILE A 154 -25.41 -9.18 -19.12
CA ILE A 154 -24.53 -8.23 -19.79
C ILE A 154 -23.90 -8.89 -21.00
N PHE A 155 -24.12 -8.33 -22.19
CA PHE A 155 -23.72 -8.95 -23.46
C PHE A 155 -24.14 -10.42 -23.58
N GLY A 156 -25.33 -10.76 -23.08
CA GLY A 156 -25.86 -12.12 -23.09
C GLY A 156 -25.40 -13.04 -21.95
N VAL A 157 -24.42 -12.62 -21.16
CA VAL A 157 -23.88 -13.40 -20.02
C VAL A 157 -24.58 -13.00 -18.73
N PRO A 158 -25.14 -13.98 -17.96
CA PRO A 158 -25.75 -13.70 -16.67
C PRO A 158 -24.75 -13.15 -15.66
N MET A 159 -25.14 -12.16 -14.87
CA MET A 159 -24.29 -11.53 -13.85
C MET A 159 -23.76 -12.49 -12.77
N PRO A 160 -24.53 -13.51 -12.32
CA PRO A 160 -24.03 -14.50 -11.37
C PRO A 160 -23.08 -15.56 -11.97
N ALA A 161 -23.01 -15.70 -13.31
CA ALA A 161 -22.23 -16.72 -13.94
C ALA A 161 -20.70 -16.54 -13.74
N TYR A 162 -19.97 -17.65 -13.59
CA TYR A 162 -18.52 -17.69 -13.46
C TYR A 162 -17.93 -18.90 -14.18
N VAL A 163 -16.68 -18.81 -14.61
CA VAL A 163 -16.03 -19.76 -15.56
C VAL A 163 -16.02 -21.22 -15.07
N VAL A 164 -15.88 -21.43 -13.76
CA VAL A 164 -15.81 -22.77 -13.15
C VAL A 164 -17.14 -23.23 -12.52
N MET A 165 -18.25 -22.63 -12.92
CA MET A 165 -19.59 -23.05 -12.53
C MET A 165 -19.92 -24.44 -13.07
N SER A 166 -20.76 -25.22 -12.36
CA SER A 166 -21.14 -26.54 -12.83
C SER A 166 -21.99 -26.48 -14.11
N PRO A 167 -21.96 -27.51 -14.97
CA PRO A 167 -22.77 -27.52 -16.18
C PRO A 167 -24.26 -27.34 -15.91
N GLU A 168 -24.81 -27.96 -14.87
CA GLU A 168 -26.20 -27.89 -14.49
C GLU A 168 -26.61 -26.45 -14.12
N GLN A 169 -25.73 -25.77 -13.34
CA GLN A 169 -25.96 -24.37 -12.96
C GLN A 169 -25.89 -23.43 -14.18
N MET A 170 -24.98 -23.71 -15.12
CA MET A 170 -24.88 -22.94 -16.37
C MET A 170 -26.12 -23.12 -17.26
N GLU A 171 -26.60 -24.34 -17.39
CA GLU A 171 -27.83 -24.66 -18.13
C GLU A 171 -29.03 -23.94 -17.51
N HIS A 172 -29.18 -23.99 -16.18
CA HIS A 172 -30.22 -23.26 -15.45
C HIS A 172 -30.18 -21.75 -15.72
N LEU A 173 -29.00 -21.15 -15.77
CA LEU A 173 -28.82 -19.73 -16.12
C LEU A 173 -28.95 -19.46 -17.63
N GLY A 174 -29.18 -20.47 -18.46
CA GLY A 174 -29.27 -20.33 -19.91
C GLY A 174 -27.98 -19.77 -20.53
N THR A 175 -26.82 -20.28 -20.10
CA THR A 175 -25.50 -19.85 -20.59
C THR A 175 -24.58 -21.04 -20.77
N SER A 176 -23.41 -20.83 -21.34
CA SER A 176 -22.38 -21.84 -21.50
C SER A 176 -21.04 -21.36 -20.94
N ARG A 177 -20.18 -22.32 -20.57
CA ARG A 177 -18.81 -22.01 -20.12
C ARG A 177 -18.05 -21.14 -21.13
N ASP A 178 -18.24 -21.42 -22.40
CA ASP A 178 -17.58 -20.71 -23.49
C ASP A 178 -18.02 -19.24 -23.55
N ALA A 179 -19.32 -18.97 -23.46
CA ALA A 179 -19.85 -17.62 -23.43
C ALA A 179 -19.33 -16.83 -22.22
N VAL A 180 -19.36 -17.44 -21.02
CA VAL A 180 -18.84 -16.84 -19.80
C VAL A 180 -17.34 -16.58 -19.90
N PHE A 181 -16.56 -17.52 -20.43
CA PHE A 181 -15.11 -17.39 -20.60
C PHE A 181 -14.77 -16.24 -21.56
N HIS A 182 -15.42 -16.14 -22.72
CA HIS A 182 -15.19 -15.08 -23.69
C HIS A 182 -15.56 -13.69 -23.16
N PHE A 183 -16.51 -13.59 -22.24
CA PHE A 183 -16.82 -12.34 -21.55
C PHE A 183 -15.81 -12.01 -20.43
N VAL A 184 -15.50 -12.98 -19.56
CA VAL A 184 -14.63 -12.79 -18.39
C VAL A 184 -13.18 -12.55 -18.79
N LEU A 185 -12.65 -13.27 -19.79
CA LEU A 185 -11.24 -13.21 -20.19
C LEU A 185 -10.76 -11.79 -20.52
N PRO A 186 -11.38 -11.02 -21.43
CA PRO A 186 -10.94 -9.66 -21.72
C PRO A 186 -11.05 -8.72 -20.53
N MET A 187 -12.06 -8.91 -19.68
CA MET A 187 -12.25 -8.10 -18.46
C MET A 187 -11.15 -8.33 -17.43
N VAL A 188 -10.76 -9.60 -17.17
CA VAL A 188 -9.68 -9.89 -16.22
C VAL A 188 -8.31 -9.50 -16.76
N ILE A 189 -8.08 -9.64 -18.10
CA ILE A 189 -6.87 -9.12 -18.74
C ILE A 189 -6.78 -7.60 -18.59
N ALA A 190 -7.85 -6.88 -18.88
CA ALA A 190 -7.90 -5.44 -18.72
C ALA A 190 -7.71 -5.01 -17.24
N ALA A 191 -8.35 -5.73 -16.30
CA ALA A 191 -8.15 -5.50 -14.86
C ALA A 191 -6.69 -5.74 -14.45
N ALA A 192 -6.02 -6.79 -14.95
CA ALA A 192 -4.62 -7.07 -14.70
C ALA A 192 -3.70 -5.98 -15.30
N ILE A 193 -3.99 -5.50 -16.51
CA ILE A 193 -3.26 -4.39 -17.15
C ILE A 193 -3.39 -3.11 -16.31
N PHE A 194 -4.60 -2.72 -15.91
CA PHE A 194 -4.80 -1.54 -15.07
C PHE A 194 -4.15 -1.68 -13.69
N THR A 195 -4.21 -2.88 -13.09
CA THR A 195 -3.49 -3.17 -11.83
C THR A 195 -1.99 -2.99 -12.03
N THR A 196 -1.43 -3.49 -13.13
CA THR A 196 0.00 -3.33 -13.46
C THR A 196 0.36 -1.86 -13.62
N ILE A 197 -0.42 -1.09 -14.38
CA ILE A 197 -0.20 0.35 -14.58
C ILE A 197 -0.25 1.08 -13.23
N ASN A 198 -1.26 0.80 -12.40
CA ASN A 198 -1.41 1.39 -11.06
C ASN A 198 -0.20 1.10 -10.16
N MET A 199 0.28 -0.15 -10.16
CA MET A 199 1.46 -0.56 -9.39
C MET A 199 2.75 0.08 -9.89
N LEU A 200 2.97 0.10 -11.21
CA LEU A 200 4.14 0.76 -11.81
C LEU A 200 4.14 2.27 -11.54
N PHE A 201 2.99 2.92 -11.63
CA PHE A 201 2.86 4.33 -11.28
C PHE A 201 3.17 4.57 -9.81
N SER A 202 2.65 3.75 -8.91
CA SER A 202 2.95 3.81 -7.48
C SER A 202 4.44 3.59 -7.20
N LEU A 203 5.07 2.60 -7.82
CA LEU A 203 6.52 2.35 -7.71
C LEU A 203 7.33 3.54 -8.22
N TYR A 204 6.98 4.11 -9.38
CA TYR A 204 7.62 5.30 -9.90
C TYR A 204 7.56 6.45 -8.89
N ARG A 205 6.37 6.75 -8.36
CA ARG A 205 6.17 7.78 -7.33
C ARG A 205 7.03 7.50 -6.08
N ASN A 206 7.09 6.25 -5.63
CA ASN A 206 7.93 5.83 -4.51
C ASN A 206 9.43 6.06 -4.79
N THR A 207 9.91 5.90 -6.03
CA THR A 207 11.33 6.21 -6.35
C THR A 207 11.64 7.70 -6.22
N LEU A 208 10.66 8.58 -6.46
CA LEU A 208 10.84 10.03 -6.34
C LEU A 208 10.96 10.50 -4.88
N THR A 209 10.38 9.75 -3.95
CA THR A 209 10.31 10.11 -2.51
C THR A 209 11.08 9.14 -1.61
N MET A 210 11.80 8.17 -2.20
CA MET A 210 12.49 7.12 -1.47
C MET A 210 13.61 7.65 -0.58
N ASP A 211 13.67 7.13 0.64
CA ASP A 211 14.79 7.31 1.54
C ASP A 211 15.88 6.25 1.28
N TYR A 212 16.96 6.66 0.60
CA TYR A 212 18.09 5.80 0.29
C TYR A 212 19.04 5.58 1.47
N GLU A 213 18.90 6.34 2.56
CA GLU A 213 19.67 6.16 3.79
C GLU A 213 19.02 5.11 4.70
N SER A 214 17.71 4.95 4.67
CA SER A 214 16.95 4.02 5.51
C SER A 214 17.00 2.58 4.96
N PRO A 215 17.51 1.60 5.72
CA PRO A 215 17.43 0.18 5.34
C PRO A 215 16.00 -0.34 5.27
N SER A 216 15.12 0.13 6.16
CA SER A 216 13.70 -0.22 6.18
C SER A 216 12.98 0.34 4.95
N GLY A 217 13.24 1.61 4.58
CA GLY A 217 12.68 2.21 3.36
C GLY A 217 13.08 1.43 2.10
N ILE A 218 14.35 1.01 2.00
CA ILE A 218 14.82 0.15 0.91
C ILE A 218 14.14 -1.24 0.94
N GLY A 219 13.94 -1.81 2.13
CA GLY A 219 13.26 -3.10 2.32
C GLY A 219 11.80 -3.04 1.86
N ILE A 220 11.06 -2.04 2.31
CA ILE A 220 9.66 -1.80 1.93
C ILE A 220 9.54 -1.60 0.42
N PHE A 221 10.44 -0.81 -0.18
CA PHE A 221 10.42 -0.61 -1.62
C PHE A 221 10.64 -1.92 -2.39
N ARG A 222 11.57 -2.78 -1.95
CA ARG A 222 11.79 -4.10 -2.58
C ARG A 222 10.58 -5.01 -2.44
N PHE A 223 9.95 -5.00 -1.27
CA PHE A 223 8.70 -5.73 -1.05
C PHE A 223 7.59 -5.22 -1.99
N ALA A 224 7.44 -3.90 -2.14
CA ALA A 224 6.49 -3.31 -3.08
C ALA A 224 6.77 -3.71 -4.53
N VAL A 225 8.05 -3.82 -4.94
CA VAL A 225 8.43 -4.34 -6.28
C VAL A 225 7.97 -5.78 -6.46
N VAL A 226 8.21 -6.66 -5.47
CA VAL A 226 7.76 -8.07 -5.54
C VAL A 226 6.24 -8.14 -5.60
N LEU A 227 5.55 -7.38 -4.75
CA LEU A 227 4.09 -7.32 -4.73
C LEU A 227 3.53 -6.84 -6.09
N SER A 228 4.18 -5.87 -6.72
CA SER A 228 3.74 -5.35 -8.04
C SER A 228 3.86 -6.36 -9.18
N LEU A 229 4.68 -7.38 -9.02
CA LEU A 229 4.78 -8.50 -9.98
C LEU A 229 3.72 -9.57 -9.74
N ILE A 230 3.29 -9.74 -8.49
CA ILE A 230 2.34 -10.80 -8.10
C ILE A 230 0.88 -10.31 -8.17
N ALA A 231 0.62 -9.08 -7.73
CA ALA A 231 -0.74 -8.55 -7.61
C ALA A 231 -1.57 -8.58 -8.92
N PRO A 232 -1.00 -8.32 -10.12
CA PRO A 232 -1.75 -8.41 -11.37
C PRO A 232 -2.21 -9.83 -11.73
N LEU A 233 -1.57 -10.85 -11.16
CA LEU A 233 -1.95 -12.25 -11.41
C LEU A 233 -3.24 -12.64 -10.67
N PHE A 234 -3.57 -11.92 -9.59
CA PHE A 234 -4.74 -12.23 -8.76
C PHE A 234 -6.06 -12.15 -9.55
N PRO A 235 -6.39 -11.07 -10.30
CA PRO A 235 -7.60 -11.03 -11.13
C PRO A 235 -7.64 -12.14 -12.17
N LEU A 236 -6.50 -12.47 -12.79
CA LEU A 236 -6.41 -13.54 -13.80
C LEU A 236 -6.70 -14.91 -13.19
N ILE A 237 -5.99 -15.26 -12.11
CA ILE A 237 -6.13 -16.56 -11.46
C ILE A 237 -7.55 -16.68 -10.89
N PHE A 238 -7.98 -15.74 -10.07
CA PHE A 238 -9.27 -15.84 -9.38
C PHE A 238 -10.45 -15.69 -10.35
N GLY A 239 -10.34 -14.86 -11.39
CA GLY A 239 -11.40 -14.67 -12.39
C GLY A 239 -11.59 -15.88 -13.31
N LEU A 240 -10.52 -16.63 -13.61
CA LEU A 240 -10.58 -17.77 -14.53
C LEU A 240 -10.70 -19.13 -13.84
N THR A 241 -10.13 -19.27 -12.63
CA THR A 241 -10.11 -20.56 -11.90
C THR A 241 -10.84 -20.52 -10.57
N GLY A 242 -11.26 -19.33 -10.14
CA GLY A 242 -12.02 -19.12 -8.90
C GLY A 242 -13.52 -18.90 -9.18
N PRO A 243 -14.32 -18.91 -8.11
CA PRO A 243 -15.76 -18.66 -8.19
C PRO A 243 -16.06 -17.15 -8.26
N ALA A 244 -15.52 -16.45 -9.25
CA ALA A 244 -15.69 -15.00 -9.42
C ALA A 244 -16.83 -14.70 -10.40
N PRO A 245 -18.04 -14.33 -9.94
CA PRO A 245 -19.15 -13.94 -10.81
C PRO A 245 -18.78 -12.81 -11.76
N ALA A 246 -19.41 -12.79 -12.95
CA ALA A 246 -19.23 -11.73 -13.95
C ALA A 246 -19.39 -10.32 -13.36
N ALA A 247 -20.30 -10.14 -12.41
CA ALA A 247 -20.49 -8.90 -11.67
C ALA A 247 -19.23 -8.43 -10.92
N ILE A 248 -18.52 -9.36 -10.26
CA ILE A 248 -17.28 -9.04 -9.53
C ILE A 248 -16.15 -8.71 -10.50
N VAL A 249 -16.05 -9.44 -11.61
CA VAL A 249 -15.05 -9.20 -12.65
C VAL A 249 -15.24 -7.81 -13.26
N MET A 250 -16.48 -7.44 -13.58
CA MET A 250 -16.84 -6.12 -14.09
C MET A 250 -16.51 -5.03 -13.06
N TYR A 251 -16.84 -5.26 -11.78
CA TYR A 251 -16.44 -4.35 -10.70
C TYR A 251 -14.92 -4.18 -10.65
N TRP A 252 -14.12 -5.23 -10.74
CA TRP A 252 -12.66 -5.13 -10.73
C TRP A 252 -12.13 -4.29 -11.88
N PHE A 253 -12.62 -4.51 -13.08
CA PHE A 253 -12.27 -3.72 -14.25
C PHE A 253 -12.53 -2.23 -13.99
N ALA A 254 -13.77 -1.87 -13.66
CA ALA A 254 -14.19 -0.49 -13.44
C ALA A 254 -13.45 0.19 -12.27
N ASN A 255 -13.27 -0.55 -11.16
CA ASN A 255 -12.58 -0.07 -9.98
C ASN A 255 -11.07 0.19 -10.23
N ASN A 256 -10.40 -0.65 -11.01
CA ASN A 256 -8.99 -0.43 -11.37
C ASN A 256 -8.82 0.73 -12.35
N PHE A 257 -9.74 0.87 -13.29
CA PHE A 257 -9.78 2.03 -14.19
C PHE A 257 -9.98 3.34 -13.42
N TRP A 258 -10.96 3.38 -12.51
CA TRP A 258 -11.16 4.54 -11.63
C TRP A 258 -9.90 4.86 -10.81
N THR A 259 -9.30 3.84 -10.21
CA THR A 259 -8.07 3.99 -9.41
C THR A 259 -6.96 4.65 -10.22
N MET A 260 -6.78 4.23 -11.48
CA MET A 260 -5.79 4.82 -12.40
C MET A 260 -6.07 6.31 -12.63
N ALA A 261 -7.30 6.65 -12.98
CA ALA A 261 -7.70 8.04 -13.23
C ALA A 261 -7.52 8.91 -11.97
N GLN A 262 -8.00 8.43 -10.81
CA GLN A 262 -7.89 9.12 -9.53
C GLN A 262 -6.44 9.37 -9.12
N GLN A 263 -5.59 8.35 -9.18
CA GLN A 263 -4.17 8.47 -8.82
C GLN A 263 -3.45 9.48 -9.72
N LEU A 264 -3.71 9.44 -11.02
CA LEU A 264 -3.08 10.33 -11.98
C LEU A 264 -3.50 11.79 -11.77
N LEU A 265 -4.80 12.04 -11.56
CA LEU A 265 -5.35 13.38 -11.32
C LEU A 265 -4.82 13.96 -9.99
N ILE A 266 -4.91 13.20 -8.89
CA ILE A 266 -4.42 13.65 -7.58
C ILE A 266 -2.91 13.91 -7.64
N ALA A 267 -2.12 12.99 -8.22
CA ALA A 267 -0.68 13.15 -8.31
C ALA A 267 -0.28 14.40 -9.11
N ARG A 268 -0.89 14.62 -10.28
CA ARG A 268 -0.65 15.82 -11.10
C ARG A 268 -1.00 17.11 -10.34
N ARG A 269 -2.13 17.11 -9.63
CA ARG A 269 -2.55 18.26 -8.83
C ARG A 269 -1.59 18.55 -7.68
N ILE A 270 -1.16 17.51 -6.96
CA ILE A 270 -0.18 17.64 -5.86
C ILE A 270 1.18 18.11 -6.39
N ASP A 271 1.65 17.59 -7.52
CA ASP A 271 2.95 17.98 -8.10
C ASP A 271 2.96 19.47 -8.51
N ARG A 272 1.82 20.00 -8.95
CA ARG A 272 1.67 21.42 -9.29
C ARG A 272 1.55 22.32 -8.05
N LEU A 273 0.76 21.91 -7.06
CA LEU A 273 0.49 22.74 -5.86
C LEU A 273 1.61 22.68 -4.83
N MET A 274 2.30 21.56 -4.76
CA MET A 274 3.32 21.26 -3.76
C MET A 274 4.50 20.52 -4.41
N PRO A 275 5.36 21.20 -5.16
CA PRO A 275 6.55 20.57 -5.73
C PRO A 275 7.48 20.03 -4.64
N LEU A 276 8.38 19.14 -5.01
CA LEU A 276 9.44 18.68 -4.10
C LEU A 276 10.38 19.85 -3.81
N SER A 277 10.71 20.07 -2.53
CA SER A 277 11.63 21.14 -2.14
C SER A 277 13.05 20.85 -2.65
N ASP A 278 13.77 21.91 -3.03
CA ASP A 278 15.16 21.81 -3.52
C ASP A 278 16.07 21.13 -2.49
N GLY A 279 15.88 21.47 -1.20
CA GLY A 279 16.60 20.84 -0.09
C GLY A 279 16.39 19.32 -0.03
N PHE A 280 15.14 18.86 -0.25
CA PHE A 280 14.87 17.41 -0.32
C PHE A 280 15.48 16.78 -1.58
N VAL A 281 15.39 17.43 -2.73
CA VAL A 281 15.95 16.91 -3.99
C VAL A 281 17.47 16.75 -3.85
N ALA A 282 18.17 17.76 -3.33
CA ALA A 282 19.61 17.72 -3.10
C ALA A 282 20.00 16.61 -2.12
N MET A 283 19.31 16.51 -0.98
CA MET A 283 19.53 15.45 0.02
C MET A 283 19.32 14.06 -0.60
N ARG A 284 18.25 13.86 -1.36
CA ARG A 284 17.93 12.59 -2.02
C ARG A 284 19.00 12.19 -3.05
N GLU A 285 19.43 13.12 -3.90
CA GLU A 285 20.42 12.82 -4.94
C GLU A 285 21.78 12.43 -4.30
N LYS A 286 22.20 13.11 -3.22
CA LYS A 286 23.39 12.71 -2.44
C LYS A 286 23.22 11.30 -1.88
N ALA A 287 22.13 11.03 -1.19
CA ALA A 287 21.84 9.71 -0.61
C ALA A 287 21.77 8.60 -1.67
N LYS A 288 21.19 8.91 -2.84
CA LYS A 288 21.10 7.99 -4.00
C LYS A 288 22.45 7.71 -4.62
N ALA A 289 23.31 8.73 -4.74
CA ALA A 289 24.69 8.56 -5.21
C ALA A 289 25.49 7.63 -4.29
N ASP A 290 25.41 7.85 -2.97
CA ASP A 290 26.04 7.02 -1.96
C ASP A 290 25.50 5.58 -1.96
N TYR A 291 24.18 5.42 -2.12
CA TYR A 291 23.57 4.10 -2.27
C TYR A 291 24.07 3.38 -3.53
N LYS A 292 24.16 4.07 -4.68
CA LYS A 292 24.69 3.52 -5.92
C LYS A 292 26.16 3.11 -5.75
N LYS A 293 27.00 3.95 -5.10
CA LYS A 293 28.41 3.66 -4.80
C LYS A 293 28.53 2.38 -3.97
N ARG A 294 27.75 2.26 -2.89
CA ARG A 294 27.71 1.06 -2.03
C ARG A 294 27.24 -0.20 -2.78
N ARG A 295 26.25 -0.06 -3.65
CA ARG A 295 25.75 -1.18 -4.47
C ARG A 295 26.77 -1.62 -5.53
N ARG A 296 27.51 -0.67 -6.11
CA ARG A 296 28.62 -0.97 -7.04
C ARG A 296 29.75 -1.72 -6.34
N ALA A 297 30.18 -1.26 -5.16
CA ALA A 297 31.19 -1.95 -4.35
C ALA A 297 30.77 -3.39 -4.02
N LYS A 298 29.50 -3.59 -3.57
CA LYS A 298 28.99 -4.95 -3.31
C LYS A 298 28.98 -5.83 -4.57
N ARG A 299 28.64 -5.27 -5.74
CA ARG A 299 28.67 -6.01 -7.01
C ARG A 299 30.08 -6.33 -7.43
N HIS A 300 31.01 -5.41 -7.27
CA HIS A 300 32.44 -5.61 -7.54
C HIS A 300 32.99 -6.79 -6.73
N VAL A 301 32.76 -6.81 -5.42
CA VAL A 301 33.18 -7.94 -4.54
C VAL A 301 32.59 -9.27 -5.04
N LYS A 302 31.31 -9.31 -5.38
CA LYS A 302 30.68 -10.53 -5.89
C LYS A 302 31.26 -10.98 -7.23
N TRP A 303 31.51 -10.03 -8.13
CA TRP A 303 32.09 -10.31 -9.44
C TRP A 303 33.51 -10.80 -9.36
N THR A 304 34.35 -10.13 -8.55
CA THR A 304 35.75 -10.53 -8.27
C THR A 304 35.81 -11.96 -7.74
N ARG A 305 34.96 -12.29 -6.75
CA ARG A 305 34.87 -13.65 -6.22
C ARG A 305 34.45 -14.69 -7.28
N ARG A 306 33.50 -14.35 -8.13
CA ARG A 306 33.08 -15.27 -9.23
C ARG A 306 34.20 -15.47 -10.24
N ARG A 307 34.85 -14.41 -10.69
CA ARG A 307 35.97 -14.46 -11.61
C ARG A 307 37.13 -15.26 -11.04
N ASN A 308 37.50 -14.97 -9.80
CA ASN A 308 38.62 -15.68 -9.16
C ASN A 308 38.30 -17.16 -8.89
N ARG A 309 37.04 -17.53 -8.64
CA ARG A 309 36.66 -18.96 -8.57
C ARG A 309 36.86 -19.68 -9.90
N LEU A 310 36.52 -19.08 -11.02
CA LEU A 310 36.76 -19.66 -12.35
C LEU A 310 38.26 -19.75 -12.62
N SER A 311 39.05 -18.71 -12.24
CA SER A 311 40.49 -18.71 -12.37
C SER A 311 41.16 -19.75 -11.47
N ILE A 312 40.64 -20.02 -10.27
CA ILE A 312 41.08 -21.08 -9.37
C ILE A 312 40.86 -22.46 -10.00
N LEU A 313 39.69 -22.70 -10.62
CA LEU A 313 39.43 -23.96 -11.34
C LEU A 313 40.41 -24.17 -12.49
N GLY A 314 40.66 -23.13 -13.29
CA GLY A 314 41.67 -23.18 -14.37
C GLY A 314 43.10 -23.38 -13.86
N ALA A 315 43.50 -22.75 -12.74
CA ALA A 315 44.81 -22.95 -12.12
C ALA A 315 44.97 -24.35 -11.53
N ALA A 316 43.88 -24.91 -10.98
CA ALA A 316 43.89 -26.31 -10.50
C ALA A 316 44.07 -27.31 -11.66
N ALA A 317 43.37 -27.11 -12.79
CA ALA A 317 43.51 -27.94 -13.98
C ALA A 317 44.91 -27.90 -14.59
N THR A 318 45.64 -26.78 -14.39
CA THR A 318 46.99 -26.60 -14.89
C THR A 318 48.07 -26.79 -13.80
N LEU A 319 47.73 -27.36 -12.64
CA LEU A 319 48.61 -27.65 -11.47
C LEU A 319 49.37 -26.41 -10.96
N ARG A 320 48.89 -25.21 -11.18
CA ARG A 320 49.50 -23.93 -10.73
C ARG A 320 49.07 -23.56 -9.30
N PHE A 321 49.50 -24.34 -8.31
CA PHE A 321 49.07 -24.21 -6.91
C PHE A 321 49.39 -22.84 -6.27
N HIS A 322 50.53 -22.22 -6.60
CA HIS A 322 50.89 -20.89 -6.10
C HIS A 322 49.81 -19.85 -6.47
N ARG A 323 49.35 -19.87 -7.71
CA ARG A 323 48.30 -18.95 -8.19
C ARG A 323 46.95 -19.14 -7.50
N ILE A 324 46.65 -20.35 -7.02
CA ILE A 324 45.45 -20.64 -6.21
C ILE A 324 45.53 -19.92 -4.87
N GLY A 325 46.72 -19.95 -4.21
CA GLY A 325 46.94 -19.24 -2.95
C GLY A 325 46.73 -17.73 -3.09
N GLU A 326 47.36 -17.12 -4.10
CA GLU A 326 47.20 -15.68 -4.39
C GLU A 326 45.71 -15.28 -4.66
N LEU A 327 44.99 -16.03 -5.46
CA LEU A 327 43.60 -15.75 -5.76
C LEU A 327 42.68 -15.91 -4.53
N ARG A 328 42.99 -16.86 -3.65
CA ARG A 328 42.26 -17.04 -2.37
C ARG A 328 42.53 -15.88 -1.41
N SER A 329 43.81 -15.49 -1.22
CA SER A 329 44.15 -14.35 -0.36
C SER A 329 43.54 -13.05 -0.86
N HIS A 330 43.62 -12.77 -2.16
CA HIS A 330 42.95 -11.60 -2.76
C HIS A 330 41.42 -11.61 -2.52
N ASN A 331 40.74 -12.76 -2.68
CA ASN A 331 39.32 -12.88 -2.38
C ASN A 331 39.02 -12.59 -0.91
N GLN A 332 39.87 -13.05 0.02
CA GLN A 332 39.70 -12.78 1.45
C GLN A 332 39.86 -11.29 1.74
N GLN A 333 40.89 -10.64 1.24
CA GLN A 333 41.15 -9.21 1.42
C GLN A 333 39.96 -8.36 0.95
N VAL A 334 39.49 -8.55 -0.29
CA VAL A 334 38.36 -7.78 -0.85
C VAL A 334 37.08 -8.00 -0.04
N VAL A 335 36.84 -9.19 0.48
CA VAL A 335 35.67 -9.50 1.32
C VAL A 335 35.79 -8.85 2.70
N GLU A 336 36.98 -8.90 3.29
CA GLU A 336 37.22 -8.32 4.63
C GLU A 336 37.13 -6.81 4.60
N GLU A 337 37.74 -6.13 3.64
CA GLU A 337 37.62 -4.68 3.46
C GLU A 337 36.15 -4.27 3.35
N TRP A 338 35.37 -4.98 2.51
CA TRP A 338 33.93 -4.69 2.37
C TRP A 338 33.17 -4.98 3.66
N LYS A 339 33.50 -6.05 4.41
CA LYS A 339 32.88 -6.37 5.69
C LYS A 339 33.18 -5.30 6.73
N ARG A 340 34.49 -4.87 6.86
CA ARG A 340 34.90 -3.79 7.77
C ARG A 340 34.13 -2.51 7.51
N ALA A 341 34.13 -2.01 6.28
CA ALA A 341 33.37 -0.80 5.89
C ALA A 341 31.87 -0.92 6.09
N LYS A 342 31.30 -2.12 6.06
CA LYS A 342 29.88 -2.36 6.37
C LYS A 342 29.64 -2.38 7.88
N GLN A 343 30.55 -2.96 8.67
CA GLN A 343 30.46 -3.03 10.14
C GLN A 343 30.59 -1.64 10.77
N GLU A 344 31.59 -0.85 10.36
CA GLU A 344 31.80 0.52 10.82
C GLU A 344 30.52 1.34 10.67
N ARG A 345 29.94 1.39 9.48
CA ARG A 345 28.67 2.11 9.24
C ARG A 345 27.49 1.56 10.05
N LYS A 346 27.47 0.25 10.34
CA LYS A 346 26.42 -0.34 11.17
C LYS A 346 26.61 0.06 12.64
N GLN A 347 27.84 0.12 13.09
CA GLN A 347 28.20 0.57 14.45
C GLN A 347 27.87 2.04 14.63
N GLU A 348 28.34 2.92 13.74
CA GLU A 348 28.02 4.36 13.77
C GLU A 348 26.50 4.62 13.89
N ARG A 349 25.70 3.92 13.08
CA ARG A 349 24.24 4.04 13.14
C ARG A 349 23.65 3.50 14.45
N LYS A 350 24.20 2.41 14.98
CA LYS A 350 23.75 1.86 16.27
C LYS A 350 24.08 2.80 17.41
N GLU A 351 25.27 3.37 17.40
CA GLU A 351 25.70 4.34 18.40
C GLU A 351 24.85 5.60 18.35
N GLN A 352 24.65 6.17 17.16
CA GLN A 352 23.77 7.31 16.98
C GLN A 352 22.33 7.03 17.47
N ALA A 353 21.79 5.87 17.11
CA ALA A 353 20.45 5.47 17.57
C ALA A 353 20.41 5.23 19.09
N LYS A 354 21.49 4.72 19.69
CA LYS A 354 21.62 4.54 21.13
C LYS A 354 21.64 5.90 21.84
N ARG A 355 22.43 6.86 21.34
CA ARG A 355 22.50 8.23 21.87
C ARG A 355 21.13 8.91 21.85
N PHE A 356 20.45 8.88 20.72
CA PHE A 356 19.10 9.46 20.62
C PHE A 356 18.08 8.78 21.54
N ARG A 357 18.17 7.46 21.72
CA ARG A 357 17.30 6.75 22.68
C ARG A 357 17.62 7.11 24.12
N ALA A 358 18.89 7.23 24.46
CA ALA A 358 19.32 7.64 25.80
C ALA A 358 18.82 9.05 26.12
N ALA A 359 19.04 10.02 25.23
CA ALA A 359 18.55 11.38 25.39
C ALA A 359 17.03 11.46 25.49
N SER A 360 16.30 10.73 24.65
CA SER A 360 14.82 10.68 24.70
C SER A 360 14.29 10.02 25.98
N LYS A 361 14.95 8.97 26.48
CA LYS A 361 14.63 8.34 27.76
C LYS A 361 14.87 9.29 28.94
N ALA A 362 16.03 9.92 28.97
CA ALA A 362 16.37 10.92 29.99
C ALA A 362 15.36 12.09 30.00
N ALA A 363 14.98 12.58 28.81
CA ALA A 363 13.95 13.63 28.67
C ALA A 363 12.58 13.17 29.20
N SER A 364 12.17 11.93 28.91
CA SER A 364 10.90 11.40 29.39
C SER A 364 10.86 11.19 30.91
N GLU A 365 11.97 10.77 31.50
CA GLU A 365 12.15 10.61 32.96
C GLU A 365 12.14 11.98 33.65
N ALA A 366 12.82 12.99 33.09
CA ALA A 366 12.80 14.35 33.59
C ALA A 366 11.39 14.96 33.56
N LYS A 367 10.65 14.78 32.45
CA LYS A 367 9.24 15.20 32.38
C LYS A 367 8.34 14.51 33.41
N ARG A 368 8.58 13.22 33.67
CA ARG A 368 7.81 12.49 34.66
C ARG A 368 8.06 13.01 36.08
N LYS A 369 9.34 13.21 36.44
CA LYS A 369 9.70 13.80 37.74
C LYS A 369 9.08 15.17 37.95
N LYS A 370 9.19 16.07 36.94
CA LYS A 370 8.59 17.40 37.02
C LYS A 370 7.07 17.38 37.20
N LYS A 371 6.37 16.43 36.53
CA LYS A 371 4.93 16.25 36.73
C LYS A 371 4.56 15.68 38.11
N GLU A 372 5.40 14.84 38.70
CA GLU A 372 5.23 14.31 40.04
C GLU A 372 5.43 15.41 41.07
N GLU A 373 6.45 16.26 40.89
CA GLU A 373 6.72 17.46 41.71
C GLU A 373 5.59 18.49 41.63
N GLU A 374 5.08 18.79 40.41
CA GLU A 374 3.93 19.71 40.23
C GLU A 374 2.63 19.16 40.87
N LYS A 375 2.44 17.84 40.88
CA LYS A 375 1.28 17.23 41.53
C LYS A 375 1.41 17.26 43.04
N ALA A 376 2.60 17.01 43.58
CA ALA A 376 2.88 17.11 45.02
C ALA A 376 2.71 18.53 45.53
N ALA A 377 3.22 19.54 44.77
CA ALA A 377 3.05 20.94 45.12
C ALA A 377 1.57 21.37 45.13
N LYS A 378 0.77 20.94 44.13
CA LYS A 378 -0.67 21.22 44.12
C LYS A 378 -1.46 20.53 45.22
N GLN A 379 -1.03 19.36 45.67
CA GLN A 379 -1.64 18.67 46.82
C GLN A 379 -1.35 19.40 48.14
N SER A 380 -0.10 19.83 48.33
CA SER A 380 0.25 20.63 49.54
C SER A 380 -0.49 21.98 49.57
N GLU A 381 -0.62 22.71 48.45
CA GLU A 381 -1.42 23.92 48.36
C GLU A 381 -2.93 23.71 48.64
N SER A 382 -3.48 22.55 48.24
CA SER A 382 -4.88 22.23 48.52
C SER A 382 -5.13 21.81 49.97
N GLU A 383 -4.14 21.26 50.66
CA GLU A 383 -4.20 20.92 52.09
C GLU A 383 -4.05 22.17 52.98
N GLU A 384 -3.21 23.14 52.57
CA GLU A 384 -3.07 24.42 53.29
C GLU A 384 -4.29 25.35 53.13
N SER A 385 -4.98 25.31 51.99
CA SER A 385 -6.18 26.12 51.75
C SER A 385 -7.48 25.55 52.32
N GLY A 386 -7.44 24.31 52.87
CA GLY A 386 -8.58 23.60 53.47
C GLY A 386 -8.59 23.57 55.01
N SER A 387 -7.54 24.12 55.65
CA SER A 387 -7.46 24.30 57.14
C SER A 387 -7.77 25.75 57.48
#